data_f3b7f39824b61741483447fea8667435
#
_entry.id   f3b7f39824b61741483447fea8667435
#
_cell.length_a   1.000
_cell.length_b   1.000
_cell.length_c   1.000
_cell.angle_alpha   90.00
_cell.angle_beta   90.00
_cell.angle_gamma   90.00
#
_symmetry.space_group_name_H-M   'P 1'
#
loop_
_entity.id
_entity.type
_entity.pdbx_description
1 polymer ?
#
loop_
_entity_poly.entity_id
_entity_poly.type
_entity_poly.pdbx_seq_one_letter_code
_entity_poly.pdbx_strand_id
1 'polypeptide(L)'
;SLGTRFCWLADEWYLIAGTNLPSYKTYENMPQESNGVGSIRSFLKILSIKTRNLPKKINKSRKVSWIVGKLVYEALIPTVDKLNLIDGLTIKLYGLPSIYWGQEQVVTGLLTGEDLIHGLSKKDLGEAIFIPSIMLKHNSELFLDDKKISEVSQFLNTKIHILDNPDDIINTLIGISKNQEF
;
A
#
# COMPACT_ATOMS: atom_id res chain seq x y z
N SER A 1 -3.54 27.06 27.49
CA SER A 1 -3.66 25.74 26.86
C SER A 1 -4.90 25.06 27.42
N LEU A 2 -5.70 24.43 26.57
CA LEU A 2 -6.95 23.76 26.99
C LEU A 2 -6.71 22.45 27.78
N GLY A 3 -5.45 22.06 27.98
CA GLY A 3 -5.09 20.81 28.70
C GLY A 3 -5.51 19.52 27.97
N THR A 4 -6.27 19.64 26.89
CA THR A 4 -6.74 18.52 26.05
C THR A 4 -6.39 18.78 24.59
N ARG A 5 -6.17 17.72 23.82
CA ARG A 5 -5.96 17.83 22.38
C ARG A 5 -7.31 18.08 21.71
N PHE A 6 -7.44 19.22 21.06
CA PHE A 6 -8.70 19.65 20.42
C PHE A 6 -8.82 19.22 18.96
N CYS A 7 -7.67 19.03 18.27
CA CYS A 7 -7.64 18.69 16.87
C CYS A 7 -6.56 17.64 16.60
N TRP A 8 -6.87 16.68 15.75
CA TRP A 8 -5.91 15.73 15.18
C TRP A 8 -5.81 15.96 13.69
N LEU A 9 -4.57 16.02 13.19
CA LEU A 9 -4.32 16.04 11.75
C LEU A 9 -4.32 14.61 11.22
N ALA A 10 -4.86 14.40 10.01
CA ALA A 10 -4.66 13.17 9.28
C ALA A 10 -3.15 12.96 8.99
N ASP A 11 -2.72 11.70 8.94
CA ASP A 11 -1.31 11.32 8.80
C ASP A 11 -0.66 11.90 7.55
N GLU A 12 -1.43 12.08 6.48
CA GLU A 12 -0.98 12.66 5.23
C GLU A 12 -0.36 14.05 5.39
N TRP A 13 -0.88 14.89 6.29
CA TRP A 13 -0.35 16.23 6.52
C TRP A 13 1.06 16.22 7.10
N TYR A 14 1.37 15.24 7.96
CA TYR A 14 2.73 15.05 8.47
C TYR A 14 3.69 14.65 7.35
N LEU A 15 3.25 13.73 6.47
CA LEU A 15 4.06 13.28 5.34
C LEU A 15 4.28 14.40 4.31
N ILE A 16 3.24 15.17 3.97
CA ILE A 16 3.34 16.35 3.08
C ILE A 16 4.33 17.38 3.66
N ALA A 17 4.28 17.61 4.96
CA ALA A 17 5.20 18.52 5.64
C ALA A 17 6.62 17.97 5.80
N GLY A 18 6.91 16.74 5.34
CA GLY A 18 8.21 16.09 5.50
C GLY A 18 8.57 15.81 6.96
N THR A 19 7.57 15.68 7.83
CA THR A 19 7.76 15.41 9.26
C THR A 19 7.43 13.96 9.61
N ASN A 20 7.99 13.48 10.71
CA ASN A 20 7.69 12.15 11.18
C ASN A 20 6.24 12.03 11.67
N LEU A 21 5.59 10.90 11.39
CA LEU A 21 4.29 10.59 11.97
C LEU A 21 4.40 10.55 13.51
N PRO A 22 3.41 11.09 14.22
CA PRO A 22 3.36 11.00 15.69
C PRO A 22 3.48 9.56 16.20
N SER A 23 3.85 9.39 17.45
CA SER A 23 3.87 8.05 18.05
C SER A 23 2.45 7.48 18.12
N TYR A 24 2.32 6.14 18.11
CA TYR A 24 1.01 5.48 18.21
C TYR A 24 0.18 5.96 19.41
N LYS A 25 0.83 6.18 20.54
CA LYS A 25 0.17 6.67 21.77
C LYS A 25 -0.42 8.07 21.63
N THR A 26 0.10 8.88 20.69
CA THR A 26 -0.36 10.25 20.48
C THR A 26 -1.79 10.31 19.95
N TYR A 27 -2.28 9.24 19.31
CA TYR A 27 -3.59 9.19 18.67
C TYR A 27 -4.73 8.73 19.60
N GLU A 28 -4.47 8.57 20.91
CA GLU A 28 -5.51 8.35 21.93
C GLU A 28 -6.51 7.24 21.56
N ASN A 29 -6.01 6.04 21.24
CA ASN A 29 -6.78 4.87 20.77
C ASN A 29 -7.42 5.01 19.37
N MET A 30 -6.92 5.91 18.52
CA MET A 30 -7.31 6.02 17.12
C MET A 30 -8.81 6.30 16.87
N PRO A 31 -9.45 7.26 17.56
CA PRO A 31 -10.90 7.48 17.47
C PRO A 31 -11.35 7.93 16.08
N GLN A 32 -10.45 8.39 15.21
CA GLN A 32 -10.72 8.88 13.86
C GLN A 32 -9.86 8.20 12.79
N GLU A 33 -9.48 6.94 12.99
CA GLU A 33 -8.65 6.19 12.04
C GLU A 33 -9.28 6.11 10.65
N SER A 34 -10.60 5.94 10.57
CA SER A 34 -11.36 5.95 9.31
C SER A 34 -11.27 7.28 8.53
N ASN A 35 -10.94 8.36 9.22
CA ASN A 35 -10.75 9.70 8.62
C ASN A 35 -9.26 10.02 8.35
N GLY A 36 -8.40 9.01 8.35
CA GLY A 36 -6.96 9.17 8.07
C GLY A 36 -6.10 9.57 9.27
N VAL A 37 -6.70 9.78 10.46
CA VAL A 37 -5.96 10.13 11.67
C VAL A 37 -5.36 8.89 12.29
N GLY A 38 -4.06 8.69 12.12
CA GLY A 38 -3.34 7.52 12.61
C GLY A 38 -3.42 6.28 11.70
N SER A 39 -4.12 6.35 10.56
CA SER A 39 -4.31 5.20 9.67
C SER A 39 -2.99 4.70 9.06
N ILE A 40 -2.15 5.59 8.56
CA ILE A 40 -0.83 5.24 8.03
C ILE A 40 0.07 4.74 9.19
N ARG A 41 0.01 5.37 10.34
CA ARG A 41 0.76 4.95 11.53
C ARG A 41 0.37 3.55 11.99
N SER A 42 -0.94 3.25 12.02
CA SER A 42 -1.48 1.92 12.35
C SER A 42 -0.99 0.87 11.33
N PHE A 43 -1.11 1.17 10.06
CA PHE A 43 -0.66 0.32 8.97
C PHE A 43 0.83 -0.01 9.06
N LEU A 44 1.69 0.99 9.22
CA LEU A 44 3.14 0.79 9.39
C LEU A 44 3.47 -0.04 10.64
N LYS A 45 2.69 0.09 11.73
CA LYS A 45 2.84 -0.74 12.92
C LYS A 45 2.53 -2.21 12.62
N ILE A 46 1.45 -2.49 11.91
CA ILE A 46 1.09 -3.85 11.47
C ILE A 46 2.24 -4.45 10.64
N LEU A 47 2.70 -3.75 9.63
CA LEU A 47 3.82 -4.18 8.79
C LEU A 47 5.10 -4.44 9.61
N SER A 48 5.42 -3.57 10.56
CA SER A 48 6.57 -3.74 11.45
C SER A 48 6.47 -5.01 12.30
N ILE A 49 5.28 -5.38 12.74
CA ILE A 49 5.04 -6.61 13.51
C ILE A 49 5.18 -7.84 12.58
N LYS A 50 4.53 -7.81 11.42
CA LYS A 50 4.52 -8.93 10.46
C LYS A 50 5.89 -9.21 9.85
N THR A 51 6.76 -8.20 9.77
CA THR A 51 8.13 -8.36 9.26
C THR A 51 9.17 -8.73 10.32
N ARG A 52 8.77 -9.12 11.54
CA ARG A 52 9.71 -9.57 12.58
C ARG A 52 10.26 -10.97 12.33
N ASN A 53 9.41 -11.87 11.84
CA ASN A 53 9.73 -13.29 11.66
C ASN A 53 9.55 -13.68 10.18
N LEU A 54 10.39 -13.13 9.31
CA LEU A 54 10.36 -13.45 7.89
C LEU A 54 11.14 -14.74 7.62
N PRO A 55 10.72 -15.55 6.62
CA PRO A 55 11.50 -16.69 6.16
C PRO A 55 12.80 -16.20 5.52
N LYS A 56 13.87 -17.00 5.61
CA LYS A 56 15.14 -16.68 4.93
C LYS A 56 15.04 -16.84 3.41
N LYS A 57 14.15 -17.71 2.95
CA LYS A 57 13.98 -18.09 1.54
C LYS A 57 12.54 -18.46 1.26
N ILE A 58 12.08 -18.21 0.03
CA ILE A 58 10.81 -18.71 -0.50
C ILE A 58 11.04 -19.89 -1.45
N ASN A 59 10.04 -20.82 -1.53
CA ASN A 59 10.17 -22.05 -2.32
C ASN A 59 10.26 -21.81 -3.83
N LYS A 60 9.59 -20.78 -4.33
CA LYS A 60 9.58 -20.40 -5.75
C LYS A 60 9.95 -18.94 -5.85
N SER A 61 11.00 -18.65 -6.63
CA SER A 61 11.40 -17.25 -6.85
C SER A 61 10.26 -16.44 -7.44
N ARG A 62 10.07 -15.23 -6.93
CA ARG A 62 9.01 -14.29 -7.31
C ARG A 62 9.57 -12.89 -7.54
N LYS A 63 9.05 -12.24 -8.56
CA LYS A 63 9.27 -10.83 -8.81
C LYS A 63 7.89 -10.17 -8.97
N VAL A 64 7.56 -9.28 -8.08
CA VAL A 64 6.24 -8.65 -8.01
C VAL A 64 6.34 -7.15 -7.83
N SER A 65 5.28 -6.44 -8.16
CA SER A 65 5.15 -5.00 -7.97
C SER A 65 4.12 -4.68 -6.91
N TRP A 66 4.45 -3.81 -5.98
CA TRP A 66 3.52 -3.26 -4.99
C TRP A 66 3.28 -1.78 -5.29
N ILE A 67 2.02 -1.41 -5.52
CA ILE A 67 1.65 -0.06 -5.95
C ILE A 67 1.01 0.70 -4.79
N VAL A 68 1.46 1.92 -4.60
CA VAL A 68 0.96 2.83 -3.56
C VAL A 68 0.93 4.27 -4.09
N GLY A 69 0.22 5.16 -3.41
CA GLY A 69 0.32 6.59 -3.66
C GLY A 69 1.70 7.12 -3.29
N LYS A 70 2.17 8.11 -4.01
CA LYS A 70 3.52 8.68 -3.82
C LYS A 70 3.74 9.19 -2.40
N LEU A 71 2.69 9.64 -1.74
CA LEU A 71 2.75 10.17 -0.38
C LEU A 71 3.28 9.17 0.66
N VAL A 72 2.89 7.89 0.54
CA VAL A 72 3.30 6.85 1.52
C VAL A 72 4.51 6.05 1.07
N TYR A 73 5.01 6.29 -0.12
CA TYR A 73 6.10 5.52 -0.75
C TYR A 73 7.34 5.43 0.15
N GLU A 74 7.87 6.58 0.57
CA GLU A 74 9.07 6.64 1.40
C GLU A 74 8.91 5.90 2.73
N ALA A 75 7.72 5.97 3.34
CA ALA A 75 7.43 5.30 4.60
C ALA A 75 7.41 3.77 4.48
N LEU A 76 7.23 3.22 3.26
CA LEU A 76 7.18 1.79 3.00
C LEU A 76 8.52 1.20 2.55
N ILE A 77 9.48 2.01 2.11
CA ILE A 77 10.82 1.56 1.69
C ILE A 77 11.47 0.62 2.73
N PRO A 78 11.53 0.96 4.04
CA PRO A 78 12.17 0.09 5.02
C PRO A 78 11.51 -1.30 5.15
N THR A 79 10.20 -1.38 4.88
CA THR A 79 9.47 -2.66 4.87
C THR A 79 9.84 -3.49 3.65
N VAL A 80 9.86 -2.86 2.48
CA VAL A 80 10.22 -3.53 1.21
C VAL A 80 11.67 -3.98 1.21
N ASP A 81 12.58 -3.17 1.75
CA ASP A 81 14.00 -3.55 1.89
C ASP A 81 14.15 -4.81 2.74
N LYS A 82 13.44 -4.92 3.86
CA LYS A 82 13.43 -6.14 4.68
C LYS A 82 12.88 -7.35 3.92
N LEU A 83 11.82 -7.17 3.14
CA LEU A 83 11.24 -8.25 2.34
C LEU A 83 12.19 -8.71 1.24
N ASN A 84 12.92 -7.79 0.63
CA ASN A 84 13.91 -8.09 -0.41
C ASN A 84 15.19 -8.77 0.12
N LEU A 85 15.36 -8.91 1.44
CA LEU A 85 16.39 -9.76 2.03
C LEU A 85 16.03 -11.26 1.97
N ILE A 86 14.79 -11.60 1.62
CA ILE A 86 14.34 -12.99 1.49
C ILE A 86 14.88 -13.55 0.17
N ASP A 87 15.66 -14.63 0.25
CA ASP A 87 16.20 -15.29 -0.94
C ASP A 87 15.07 -15.77 -1.88
N GLY A 88 15.18 -15.39 -3.15
CA GLY A 88 14.20 -15.66 -4.18
C GLY A 88 13.07 -14.64 -4.31
N LEU A 89 12.95 -13.64 -3.45
CA LEU A 89 11.92 -12.60 -3.52
C LEU A 89 12.48 -11.28 -4.05
N THR A 90 11.76 -10.68 -5.00
CA THR A 90 12.00 -9.31 -5.46
C THR A 90 10.68 -8.56 -5.48
N ILE A 91 10.54 -7.57 -4.62
CA ILE A 91 9.40 -6.65 -4.59
C ILE A 91 9.85 -5.29 -5.12
N LYS A 92 9.21 -4.82 -6.17
CA LYS A 92 9.34 -3.45 -6.66
C LYS A 92 8.21 -2.61 -6.10
N LEU A 93 8.54 -1.65 -5.27
CA LEU A 93 7.59 -0.66 -4.78
C LEU A 93 7.48 0.49 -5.80
N TYR A 94 6.28 0.82 -6.20
CA TYR A 94 5.99 1.96 -7.07
C TYR A 94 5.09 2.96 -6.34
N GLY A 95 5.61 4.14 -6.08
CA GLY A 95 4.86 5.30 -5.60
C GLY A 95 4.40 6.14 -6.79
N LEU A 96 3.10 6.17 -7.06
CA LEU A 96 2.55 6.87 -8.21
C LEU A 96 1.96 8.22 -7.79
N PRO A 97 2.20 9.30 -8.57
CA PRO A 97 1.38 10.50 -8.52
C PRO A 97 0.03 10.23 -9.17
N SER A 98 -0.93 11.11 -9.00
CA SER A 98 -2.17 11.06 -9.75
C SER A 98 -2.18 12.13 -10.85
N ILE A 99 -2.23 11.69 -12.09
CA ILE A 99 -2.48 12.58 -13.24
C ILE A 99 -3.95 12.92 -13.35
N TYR A 100 -4.84 12.00 -12.93
CA TYR A 100 -6.28 12.19 -12.96
C TYR A 100 -6.72 13.37 -12.07
N TRP A 101 -6.16 13.49 -10.87
CA TRP A 101 -6.42 14.60 -9.94
C TRP A 101 -5.41 15.74 -10.08
N GLY A 102 -4.36 15.58 -10.90
CA GLY A 102 -3.27 16.55 -11.00
C GLY A 102 -2.46 16.68 -9.71
N GLN A 103 -2.31 15.60 -8.93
CA GLN A 103 -1.65 15.61 -7.63
C GLN A 103 -0.36 14.80 -7.65
N GLU A 104 0.77 15.47 -7.36
CA GLU A 104 2.07 14.80 -7.19
C GLU A 104 2.12 13.96 -5.90
N GLN A 105 1.64 14.52 -4.78
CA GLN A 105 1.57 13.84 -3.48
C GLN A 105 0.14 13.35 -3.26
N VAL A 106 -0.12 12.12 -3.63
CA VAL A 106 -1.45 11.51 -3.55
C VAL A 106 -1.45 10.36 -2.55
N VAL A 107 -2.53 10.24 -1.78
CA VAL A 107 -2.80 9.07 -0.94
C VAL A 107 -3.19 7.87 -1.80
N THR A 108 -2.88 6.68 -1.33
CA THR A 108 -3.08 5.44 -2.09
C THR A 108 -4.53 5.24 -2.54
N GLY A 109 -5.50 5.57 -1.70
CA GLY A 109 -6.92 5.40 -2.01
C GLY A 109 -7.49 6.33 -3.09
N LEU A 110 -6.71 7.35 -3.53
CA LEU A 110 -7.11 8.25 -4.61
C LEU A 110 -6.48 7.89 -5.97
N LEU A 111 -5.63 6.86 -6.03
CA LEU A 111 -5.10 6.39 -7.32
C LEU A 111 -6.20 5.76 -8.16
N THR A 112 -6.22 6.12 -9.44
CA THR A 112 -7.20 5.64 -10.41
C THR A 112 -6.59 4.57 -11.34
N GLY A 113 -7.44 3.90 -12.13
CA GLY A 113 -6.96 2.97 -13.15
C GLY A 113 -6.10 3.66 -14.20
N GLU A 114 -6.42 4.92 -14.54
CA GLU A 114 -5.62 5.74 -15.46
C GLU A 114 -4.24 6.06 -14.91
N ASP A 115 -4.13 6.39 -13.62
CA ASP A 115 -2.85 6.61 -12.96
C ASP A 115 -1.95 5.36 -13.02
N LEU A 116 -2.54 4.18 -12.78
CA LEU A 116 -1.81 2.91 -12.90
C LEU A 116 -1.34 2.66 -14.33
N ILE A 117 -2.21 2.81 -15.32
CA ILE A 117 -1.87 2.63 -16.73
C ILE A 117 -0.72 3.56 -17.13
N HIS A 118 -0.85 4.85 -16.83
CA HIS A 118 0.16 5.84 -17.18
C HIS A 118 1.48 5.61 -16.44
N GLY A 119 1.42 5.37 -15.13
CA GLY A 119 2.60 5.25 -14.29
C GLY A 119 3.39 3.95 -14.47
N LEU A 120 2.73 2.87 -14.95
CA LEU A 120 3.30 1.53 -14.99
C LEU A 120 3.58 0.98 -16.40
N SER A 121 3.02 1.56 -17.47
CA SER A 121 3.07 1.01 -18.85
C SER A 121 4.48 0.72 -19.39
N LYS A 122 5.52 1.38 -18.84
CA LYS A 122 6.93 1.20 -19.27
C LYS A 122 7.80 0.61 -18.16
N LYS A 123 7.18 0.04 -17.11
CA LYS A 123 7.89 -0.51 -15.97
C LYS A 123 8.01 -2.02 -16.05
N ASP A 124 9.04 -2.55 -15.42
CA ASP A 124 9.19 -3.98 -15.21
C ASP A 124 8.35 -4.40 -14.01
N LEU A 125 7.17 -4.93 -14.28
CA LEU A 125 6.15 -5.23 -13.27
C LEU A 125 6.31 -6.61 -12.61
N GLY A 126 7.16 -7.46 -13.18
CA GLY A 126 7.30 -8.83 -12.70
C GLY A 126 6.08 -9.70 -13.05
N GLU A 127 5.84 -10.74 -12.26
CA GLU A 127 4.76 -11.72 -12.51
C GLU A 127 3.36 -11.23 -12.10
N ALA A 128 3.29 -10.25 -11.20
CA ALA A 128 2.02 -9.73 -10.68
C ALA A 128 2.17 -8.33 -10.10
N ILE A 129 1.07 -7.59 -10.14
CA ILE A 129 0.88 -6.30 -9.51
C ILE A 129 0.00 -6.50 -8.27
N PHE A 130 0.38 -5.92 -7.15
CA PHE A 130 -0.41 -5.89 -5.93
C PHE A 130 -0.86 -4.46 -5.62
N ILE A 131 -2.16 -4.29 -5.44
CA ILE A 131 -2.79 -3.03 -5.08
C ILE A 131 -3.60 -3.18 -3.79
N PRO A 132 -3.59 -2.22 -2.87
CA PRO A 132 -4.52 -2.20 -1.74
C PRO A 132 -5.97 -2.00 -2.19
N SER A 133 -6.92 -2.70 -1.55
CA SER A 133 -8.35 -2.59 -1.86
C SER A 133 -8.92 -1.18 -1.71
N ILE A 134 -8.27 -0.34 -0.90
CA ILE A 134 -8.64 1.08 -0.74
C ILE A 134 -8.58 1.90 -2.04
N MET A 135 -7.90 1.39 -3.10
CA MET A 135 -7.90 2.01 -4.43
C MET A 135 -9.23 1.80 -5.19
N LEU A 136 -10.08 0.91 -4.72
CA LEU A 136 -11.30 0.51 -5.41
C LEU A 136 -12.53 1.13 -4.75
N LYS A 137 -13.57 1.30 -5.52
CA LYS A 137 -14.89 1.64 -4.98
C LYS A 137 -15.37 0.52 -4.05
N HIS A 138 -16.10 0.89 -3.00
CA HIS A 138 -16.57 -0.06 -2.00
C HIS A 138 -17.34 -1.23 -2.61
N ASN A 139 -16.97 -2.47 -2.24
CA ASN A 139 -17.55 -3.72 -2.75
C ASN A 139 -17.59 -3.81 -4.30
N SER A 140 -16.56 -3.33 -4.96
CA SER A 140 -16.51 -3.25 -6.42
C SER A 140 -15.11 -3.61 -6.93
N GLU A 141 -15.03 -4.02 -8.21
CA GLU A 141 -13.78 -4.17 -8.96
C GLU A 141 -13.45 -2.93 -9.81
N LEU A 142 -14.06 -1.78 -9.48
CA LEU A 142 -13.88 -0.52 -10.20
C LEU A 142 -12.95 0.42 -9.42
N PHE A 143 -12.04 1.03 -10.14
CA PHE A 143 -11.32 2.21 -9.68
C PHE A 143 -12.24 3.45 -9.62
N LEU A 144 -11.75 4.55 -9.05
CA LEU A 144 -12.55 5.78 -8.92
C LEU A 144 -12.93 6.41 -10.28
N ASP A 145 -12.16 6.14 -11.31
CA ASP A 145 -12.40 6.56 -12.71
C ASP A 145 -13.24 5.55 -13.52
N ASP A 146 -13.96 4.65 -12.86
CA ASP A 146 -14.83 3.61 -13.44
C ASP A 146 -14.11 2.54 -14.29
N LYS A 147 -12.79 2.57 -14.40
CA LYS A 147 -12.04 1.48 -15.04
C LYS A 147 -12.10 0.20 -14.20
N LYS A 148 -12.27 -0.94 -14.87
CA LYS A 148 -12.23 -2.25 -14.22
C LYS A 148 -10.79 -2.70 -13.97
N ILE A 149 -10.57 -3.46 -12.91
CA ILE A 149 -9.27 -4.11 -12.66
C ILE A 149 -8.83 -4.93 -13.87
N SER A 150 -9.77 -5.66 -14.49
CA SER A 150 -9.50 -6.49 -15.68
C SER A 150 -9.01 -5.68 -16.87
N GLU A 151 -9.55 -4.49 -17.10
CA GLU A 151 -9.12 -3.58 -18.18
C GLU A 151 -7.70 -3.07 -17.95
N VAL A 152 -7.41 -2.64 -16.70
CA VAL A 152 -6.06 -2.18 -16.33
C VAL A 152 -5.05 -3.33 -16.41
N SER A 153 -5.42 -4.51 -15.93
CA SER A 153 -4.59 -5.73 -16.00
C SER A 153 -4.28 -6.13 -17.44
N GLN A 154 -5.28 -6.06 -18.33
CA GLN A 154 -5.10 -6.34 -19.76
C GLN A 154 -4.18 -5.32 -20.43
N PHE A 155 -4.36 -4.03 -20.16
CA PHE A 155 -3.52 -2.97 -20.70
C PHE A 155 -2.05 -3.12 -20.29
N LEU A 156 -1.81 -3.43 -19.00
CA LEU A 156 -0.48 -3.62 -18.45
C LEU A 156 0.11 -5.01 -18.75
N ASN A 157 -0.67 -5.90 -19.37
CA ASN A 157 -0.30 -7.29 -19.64
C ASN A 157 0.27 -8.00 -18.40
N THR A 158 -0.29 -7.69 -17.22
CA THR A 158 0.17 -8.22 -15.93
C THR A 158 -1.01 -8.39 -14.98
N LYS A 159 -1.10 -9.53 -14.31
CA LYS A 159 -2.17 -9.81 -13.35
C LYS A 159 -2.15 -8.82 -12.18
N ILE A 160 -3.32 -8.33 -11.80
CA ILE A 160 -3.51 -7.47 -10.63
C ILE A 160 -4.19 -8.29 -9.53
N HIS A 161 -3.59 -8.26 -8.35
CA HIS A 161 -4.12 -8.88 -7.13
C HIS A 161 -4.42 -7.79 -6.09
N ILE A 162 -5.55 -7.98 -5.39
CA ILE A 162 -5.99 -7.05 -4.36
C ILE A 162 -5.42 -7.49 -3.01
N LEU A 163 -4.96 -6.53 -2.23
CA LEU A 163 -4.53 -6.68 -0.85
C LEU A 163 -5.64 -6.12 0.05
N ASP A 164 -6.55 -6.98 0.50
CA ASP A 164 -7.71 -6.57 1.29
C ASP A 164 -7.42 -6.42 2.77
N ASN A 165 -6.60 -7.31 3.31
CA ASN A 165 -6.35 -7.37 4.73
C ASN A 165 -4.89 -6.96 5.03
N PRO A 166 -4.67 -5.87 5.78
CA PRO A 166 -3.33 -5.45 6.17
C PRO A 166 -2.53 -6.54 6.90
N ASP A 167 -3.20 -7.42 7.64
CA ASP A 167 -2.57 -8.52 8.34
C ASP A 167 -2.01 -9.61 7.41
N ASP A 168 -2.55 -9.75 6.22
CA ASP A 168 -2.15 -10.79 5.26
C ASP A 168 -1.25 -10.26 4.14
N ILE A 169 -1.05 -8.95 4.04
CA ILE A 169 -0.24 -8.32 2.97
C ILE A 169 1.13 -8.98 2.83
N ILE A 170 1.85 -9.14 3.93
CA ILE A 170 3.21 -9.71 3.90
C ILE A 170 3.17 -11.14 3.38
N ASN A 171 2.27 -11.98 3.90
CA ASN A 171 2.12 -13.37 3.45
C ASN A 171 1.77 -13.46 1.96
N THR A 172 0.88 -12.60 1.50
CA THR A 172 0.47 -12.53 0.10
C THR A 172 1.64 -12.12 -0.81
N LEU A 173 2.40 -11.11 -0.43
CA LEU A 173 3.56 -10.65 -1.19
C LEU A 173 4.64 -11.73 -1.29
N ILE A 174 4.92 -12.46 -0.21
CA ILE A 174 5.91 -13.55 -0.21
C ILE A 174 5.37 -14.86 -0.78
N GLY A 175 4.08 -14.94 -1.12
CA GLY A 175 3.46 -16.11 -1.75
C GLY A 175 3.16 -17.25 -0.80
N ILE A 176 3.04 -16.99 0.50
CA ILE A 176 2.52 -17.93 1.48
C ILE A 176 1.01 -17.76 1.49
N SER A 177 0.30 -18.62 0.77
CA SER A 177 -1.16 -18.73 0.91
C SER A 177 -1.48 -19.24 2.31
N LYS A 178 -2.47 -18.66 3.00
CA LYS A 178 -3.16 -19.38 4.04
C LYS A 178 -3.75 -20.61 3.38
N ASN A 179 -3.31 -21.83 3.79
CA ASN A 179 -4.04 -23.03 3.47
C ASN A 179 -5.49 -22.75 3.87
N GLN A 180 -6.38 -22.78 2.89
CA GLN A 180 -7.78 -22.94 3.17
C GLN A 180 -7.89 -24.33 3.79
N GLU A 181 -7.89 -24.39 5.12
CA GLU A 181 -8.44 -25.53 5.83
C GLU A 181 -9.93 -25.53 5.50
N PHE A 182 -10.31 -26.46 4.63
CA PHE A 182 -11.69 -26.84 4.37
C PHE A 182 -12.17 -27.74 5.50
#